data_39b73fb14967f6b7f396986fa0244b86
#
_entry.id   39b73fb14967f6b7f396986fa0244b86
#
_cell.length_a   1.000
_cell.length_b   1.000
_cell.length_c   1.000
_cell.angle_alpha   90.00
_cell.angle_beta   90.00
_cell.angle_gamma   90.00
#
_symmetry.space_group_name_H-M   'P 1'
#
loop_
_entity.id
_entity.type
_entity.pdbx_description
1 polymer ?
#
loop_
_entity_poly.entity_id
_entity_poly.type
_entity_poly.pdbx_seq_one_letter_code
_entity_poly.pdbx_strand_id
1 'polypeptide(L)'
;MIKEYKIKSLILRQKFKDHKKFKKQILNYWKEGSDEPFKIKDDYYNDKLEKSDWPLANNWDRPWIKYAAPSIHQHLKLFAQHLGYRDIKLHKLWYQQYGKQDLHNWHIHDGSYSGVYYIELDKKSPTTEFLYADNPKKSFTIEVEEGDMVFFPCYIMHRSATNQSKKRKSIISWNTDFNNIQKQYLDNRPKIDRLKK
;
A
#
# COMPACT_ATOMS: atom_id res chain seq x y z
N MET A 1 -29.75 -19.55 -6.17
CA MET A 1 -28.92 -19.39 -7.40
C MET A 1 -28.09 -18.11 -7.22
N ILE A 2 -26.75 -18.19 -7.32
CA ILE A 2 -25.86 -17.02 -7.27
C ILE A 2 -25.73 -16.44 -8.68
N LYS A 3 -25.92 -15.11 -8.80
CA LYS A 3 -25.66 -14.37 -10.05
C LYS A 3 -24.36 -13.58 -9.89
N GLU A 4 -23.52 -13.63 -10.91
CA GLU A 4 -22.22 -12.94 -10.92
C GLU A 4 -22.30 -11.65 -11.76
N TYR A 5 -21.73 -10.57 -11.23
CA TYR A 5 -21.57 -9.30 -11.92
C TYR A 5 -20.12 -8.84 -11.80
N LYS A 6 -19.51 -8.49 -12.94
CA LYS A 6 -18.12 -7.99 -12.97
C LYS A 6 -18.07 -6.48 -12.80
N ILE A 7 -17.23 -6.01 -11.90
CA ILE A 7 -16.92 -4.59 -11.72
C ILE A 7 -15.44 -4.35 -12.02
N LYS A 8 -15.11 -3.14 -12.49
CA LYS A 8 -13.72 -2.73 -12.69
C LYS A 8 -13.20 -2.06 -11.43
N SER A 9 -12.00 -2.42 -11.01
CA SER A 9 -11.22 -1.74 -9.98
C SER A 9 -9.94 -1.17 -10.55
N LEU A 10 -9.43 -0.11 -9.92
CA LEU A 10 -8.22 0.57 -10.36
C LEU A 10 -7.07 0.32 -9.38
N ILE A 11 -5.91 0.02 -9.94
CA ILE A 11 -4.63 0.13 -9.27
C ILE A 11 -3.94 1.36 -9.86
N LEU A 12 -3.51 2.28 -9.00
CA LEU A 12 -2.89 3.53 -9.41
C LEU A 12 -1.40 3.51 -9.10
N ARG A 13 -0.60 4.08 -9.98
CA ARG A 13 0.85 4.25 -9.80
C ARG A 13 1.22 5.71 -9.95
N GLN A 14 2.11 6.20 -9.10
CA GLN A 14 2.66 7.54 -9.17
C GLN A 14 4.12 7.55 -8.70
N LYS A 15 4.97 8.34 -9.34
CA LYS A 15 6.33 8.60 -8.86
C LYS A 15 6.29 9.53 -7.63
N PHE A 16 7.01 9.17 -6.57
CA PHE A 16 7.16 10.03 -5.40
C PHE A 16 8.10 11.20 -5.74
N LYS A 17 7.61 12.41 -5.50
CA LYS A 17 8.42 13.62 -5.70
C LYS A 17 9.61 13.63 -4.73
N ASP A 18 10.78 14.04 -5.21
CA ASP A 18 12.00 14.15 -4.39
C ASP A 18 12.45 12.85 -3.70
N HIS A 19 12.13 11.70 -4.33
CA HIS A 19 12.43 10.36 -3.80
C HIS A 19 13.85 10.22 -3.24
N LYS A 20 14.88 10.67 -3.95
CA LYS A 20 16.30 10.51 -3.53
C LYS A 20 16.57 11.16 -2.17
N LYS A 21 16.08 12.40 -1.96
CA LYS A 21 16.22 13.13 -0.70
C LYS A 21 15.43 12.45 0.41
N PHE A 22 14.19 12.10 0.12
CA PHE A 22 13.30 11.42 1.05
C PHE A 22 13.86 10.06 1.50
N LYS A 23 14.30 9.22 0.56
CA LYS A 23 14.94 7.93 0.82
C LYS A 23 16.13 8.06 1.78
N LYS A 24 17.05 8.99 1.49
CA LYS A 24 18.23 9.22 2.33
C LYS A 24 17.84 9.46 3.79
N GLN A 25 16.86 10.36 4.01
CA GLN A 25 16.42 10.71 5.36
C GLN A 25 15.69 9.56 6.06
N ILE A 26 14.80 8.86 5.34
CA ILE A 26 14.07 7.71 5.90
C ILE A 26 15.02 6.60 6.34
N LEU A 27 16.01 6.28 5.51
CA LEU A 27 16.98 5.24 5.84
C LEU A 27 17.85 5.62 7.05
N ASN A 28 18.11 6.92 7.28
CA ASN A 28 18.78 7.37 8.48
C ASN A 28 17.91 7.14 9.72
N TYR A 29 16.63 7.53 9.70
CA TYR A 29 15.71 7.25 10.80
C TYR A 29 15.65 5.76 11.16
N TRP A 30 15.62 4.87 10.16
CA TRP A 30 15.56 3.43 10.40
C TRP A 30 16.88 2.82 10.88
N LYS A 31 18.01 3.52 10.75
CA LYS A 31 19.31 3.12 11.33
C LYS A 31 19.45 3.61 12.77
N GLU A 32 19.03 4.85 13.02
CA GLU A 32 19.19 5.55 14.29
C GLU A 32 18.03 5.29 15.25
N GLY A 33 16.95 4.70 14.75
CA GLY A 33 15.68 4.60 15.46
C GLY A 33 15.77 3.73 16.71
N SER A 34 15.26 4.30 17.80
CA SER A 34 15.02 3.63 19.09
C SER A 34 13.90 2.59 19.05
N ASP A 35 13.10 2.59 17.96
CA ASP A 35 12.04 1.62 17.76
C ASP A 35 12.68 0.34 17.28
N GLU A 36 12.83 -0.64 18.18
CA GLU A 36 13.39 -1.94 17.82
C GLU A 36 12.59 -2.55 16.66
N PRO A 37 13.24 -2.77 15.51
CA PRO A 37 12.56 -3.38 14.40
C PRO A 37 12.26 -4.83 14.75
N PHE A 38 11.02 -5.22 14.53
CA PHE A 38 10.61 -6.60 14.72
C PHE A 38 11.08 -7.46 13.54
N LYS A 39 11.74 -8.58 13.83
CA LYS A 39 11.85 -9.66 12.87
C LYS A 39 10.51 -10.40 12.86
N ILE A 40 9.89 -10.49 11.71
CA ILE A 40 8.64 -11.21 11.57
C ILE A 40 8.95 -12.59 11.03
N LYS A 41 8.61 -13.60 11.81
CA LYS A 41 8.49 -14.98 11.37
C LYS A 41 7.11 -15.44 11.81
N ASP A 42 6.19 -15.54 10.86
CA ASP A 42 4.84 -16.02 11.08
C ASP A 42 4.70 -17.40 10.44
N ASP A 43 4.53 -18.42 11.29
CA ASP A 43 4.43 -19.80 10.84
C ASP A 43 3.06 -20.10 10.17
N TYR A 44 2.01 -19.31 10.50
CA TYR A 44 0.67 -19.49 9.90
C TYR A 44 0.61 -18.99 8.45
N TYR A 45 1.17 -17.80 8.17
CA TYR A 45 1.25 -17.24 6.83
C TYR A 45 2.57 -17.56 6.12
N ASN A 46 3.51 -18.20 6.79
CA ASN A 46 4.89 -18.41 6.33
C ASN A 46 5.62 -17.09 5.97
N ASP A 47 5.29 -16.02 6.67
CA ASP A 47 5.93 -14.73 6.48
C ASP A 47 7.34 -14.71 7.04
N LYS A 48 8.25 -14.07 6.30
CA LYS A 48 9.61 -13.83 6.74
C LYS A 48 10.06 -12.45 6.30
N LEU A 49 10.33 -11.58 7.28
CA LEU A 49 10.80 -10.22 7.08
C LEU A 49 12.04 -9.95 7.94
N GLU A 50 13.06 -9.35 7.34
CA GLU A 50 14.27 -8.95 8.06
C GLU A 50 13.95 -7.93 9.15
N LYS A 51 13.14 -6.92 8.79
CA LYS A 51 12.68 -5.87 9.70
C LYS A 51 11.30 -5.36 9.32
N SER A 52 10.46 -5.10 10.32
CA SER A 52 9.20 -4.40 10.16
C SER A 52 8.81 -3.72 11.46
N ASP A 53 8.11 -2.59 11.37
CA ASP A 53 7.46 -1.95 12.51
C ASP A 53 5.92 -2.05 12.43
N TRP A 54 5.42 -3.05 11.70
CA TRP A 54 3.99 -3.34 11.60
C TRP A 54 3.24 -3.38 12.94
N PRO A 55 3.77 -3.99 14.03
CA PRO A 55 3.09 -3.96 15.32
C PRO A 55 2.83 -2.56 15.87
N LEU A 56 3.58 -1.57 15.39
CA LEU A 56 3.46 -0.17 15.77
C LEU A 56 2.72 0.67 14.71
N ALA A 57 2.06 0.06 13.71
CA ALA A 57 1.49 0.76 12.56
C ALA A 57 0.51 1.90 12.93
N ASN A 58 -0.12 1.84 14.11
CA ASN A 58 -1.02 2.85 14.66
C ASN A 58 -0.31 3.89 15.56
N ASN A 59 0.97 3.72 15.85
CA ASN A 59 1.74 4.68 16.66
C ASN A 59 2.27 5.80 15.77
N TRP A 60 1.67 6.98 15.86
CA TRP A 60 2.03 8.17 15.08
C TRP A 60 3.19 8.97 15.68
N ASP A 61 3.66 8.62 16.87
CA ASP A 61 4.74 9.35 17.57
C ASP A 61 6.14 8.93 17.14
N ARG A 62 6.26 7.87 16.32
CA ARG A 62 7.54 7.43 15.77
C ARG A 62 8.20 8.54 14.92
N PRO A 63 9.50 8.86 15.16
CA PRO A 63 10.18 9.98 14.48
C PRO A 63 10.10 9.93 12.96
N TRP A 64 10.28 8.75 12.36
CA TRP A 64 10.21 8.60 10.91
C TRP A 64 8.79 8.84 10.37
N ILE A 65 7.76 8.49 11.13
CA ILE A 65 6.37 8.75 10.78
C ILE A 65 6.09 10.25 10.75
N LYS A 66 6.51 10.98 11.79
CA LYS A 66 6.36 12.44 11.84
C LYS A 66 7.01 13.14 10.64
N TYR A 67 8.13 12.61 10.17
CA TYR A 67 8.77 13.08 8.95
C TYR A 67 8.04 12.67 7.67
N ALA A 68 7.65 11.39 7.55
CA ALA A 68 7.15 10.80 6.31
C ALA A 68 5.66 11.10 6.03
N ALA A 69 4.83 11.06 7.07
CA ALA A 69 3.37 11.11 6.92
C ALA A 69 2.85 12.36 6.17
N PRO A 70 3.36 13.58 6.37
CA PRO A 70 2.89 14.74 5.63
C PRO A 70 3.08 14.60 4.11
N SER A 71 4.27 14.14 3.68
CA SER A 71 4.57 13.96 2.25
C SER A 71 3.78 12.81 1.64
N ILE A 72 3.68 11.69 2.33
CA ILE A 72 2.88 10.54 1.90
C ILE A 72 1.41 10.97 1.76
N HIS A 73 0.86 11.66 2.76
CA HIS A 73 -0.53 12.11 2.75
C HIS A 73 -0.85 13.02 1.57
N GLN A 74 0.08 13.88 1.14
CA GLN A 74 -0.11 14.70 -0.08
C GLN A 74 -0.32 13.83 -1.32
N HIS A 75 0.48 12.78 -1.50
CA HIS A 75 0.32 11.83 -2.61
C HIS A 75 -0.99 11.05 -2.50
N LEU A 76 -1.37 10.62 -1.29
CA LEU A 76 -2.62 9.91 -1.06
C LEU A 76 -3.84 10.76 -1.40
N LYS A 77 -3.81 12.08 -1.12
CA LYS A 77 -4.86 13.01 -1.56
C LYS A 77 -5.00 13.05 -3.08
N LEU A 78 -3.91 13.03 -3.83
CA LEU A 78 -3.97 13.00 -5.30
C LEU A 78 -4.62 11.71 -5.80
N PHE A 79 -4.30 10.56 -5.21
CA PHE A 79 -4.96 9.30 -5.54
C PHE A 79 -6.47 9.34 -5.23
N ALA A 80 -6.85 9.82 -4.03
CA ALA A 80 -8.24 9.94 -3.65
C ALA A 80 -9.02 10.86 -4.61
N GLN A 81 -8.45 12.01 -4.95
CA GLN A 81 -9.04 12.94 -5.91
C GLN A 81 -9.21 12.33 -7.31
N HIS A 82 -8.23 11.56 -7.79
CA HIS A 82 -8.32 10.84 -9.05
C HIS A 82 -9.47 9.81 -9.05
N LEU A 83 -9.72 9.19 -7.89
CA LEU A 83 -10.83 8.25 -7.70
C LEU A 83 -12.18 8.92 -7.41
N GLY A 84 -12.24 10.25 -7.38
CA GLY A 84 -13.48 11.02 -7.17
C GLY A 84 -13.82 11.29 -5.70
N TYR A 85 -12.89 11.07 -4.77
CA TYR A 85 -13.07 11.38 -3.36
C TYR A 85 -12.45 12.73 -3.00
N ARG A 86 -13.03 13.41 -1.99
CA ARG A 86 -12.51 14.70 -1.50
C ARG A 86 -11.38 14.51 -0.52
N ASP A 87 -11.56 13.57 0.38
CA ASP A 87 -10.69 13.38 1.53
C ASP A 87 -10.29 11.92 1.69
N ILE A 88 -9.13 11.72 2.30
CA ILE A 88 -8.58 10.41 2.61
C ILE A 88 -8.06 10.44 4.05
N LYS A 89 -8.40 9.41 4.80
CA LYS A 89 -7.88 9.19 6.14
C LYS A 89 -6.82 8.10 6.11
N LEU A 90 -5.62 8.43 6.52
CA LEU A 90 -4.53 7.48 6.72
C LEU A 90 -4.66 6.87 8.11
N HIS A 91 -4.88 5.55 8.20
CA HIS A 91 -5.10 4.85 9.48
C HIS A 91 -3.83 4.24 10.04
N LYS A 92 -3.06 3.58 9.16
CA LYS A 92 -1.87 2.83 9.50
C LYS A 92 -0.76 3.20 8.54
N LEU A 93 0.45 3.26 9.07
CA LEU A 93 1.65 3.51 8.27
C LEU A 93 2.81 2.72 8.90
N TRP A 94 3.49 1.90 8.11
CA TRP A 94 4.61 1.08 8.58
C TRP A 94 5.62 0.84 7.48
N TYR A 95 6.82 0.40 7.84
CA TYR A 95 7.79 -0.06 6.88
C TYR A 95 8.04 -1.57 6.97
N GLN A 96 8.56 -2.13 5.89
CA GLN A 96 9.01 -3.51 5.80
C GLN A 96 10.32 -3.55 5.02
N GLN A 97 11.28 -4.34 5.53
CA GLN A 97 12.55 -4.59 4.87
C GLN A 97 12.71 -6.09 4.64
N TYR A 98 13.05 -6.43 3.41
CA TYR A 98 13.21 -7.80 2.94
C TYR A 98 14.66 -8.04 2.59
N GLY A 99 15.32 -8.93 3.33
CA GLY A 99 16.60 -9.50 2.97
C GLY A 99 16.46 -10.56 1.87
N LYS A 100 17.56 -11.24 1.57
CA LYS A 100 17.53 -12.39 0.65
C LYS A 100 16.66 -13.52 1.24
N GLN A 101 15.78 -14.10 0.43
CA GLN A 101 14.84 -15.18 0.79
C GLN A 101 13.71 -14.73 1.73
N ASP A 102 13.55 -13.44 1.98
CA ASP A 102 12.39 -12.93 2.70
C ASP A 102 11.18 -12.78 1.77
N LEU A 103 10.00 -12.92 2.35
CA LEU A 103 8.72 -12.85 1.66
C LEU A 103 7.62 -12.37 2.60
N HIS A 104 6.53 -11.88 2.01
CA HIS A 104 5.26 -11.63 2.70
C HIS A 104 4.16 -12.26 1.88
N ASN A 105 3.50 -13.26 2.44
CA ASN A 105 2.60 -14.14 1.70
C ASN A 105 1.27 -13.46 1.31
N TRP A 106 0.38 -14.21 0.70
CA TRP A 106 -0.92 -13.74 0.24
C TRP A 106 -1.78 -13.22 1.38
N HIS A 107 -2.23 -11.97 1.29
CA HIS A 107 -3.04 -11.30 2.30
C HIS A 107 -3.87 -10.17 1.68
N ILE A 108 -4.81 -9.65 2.46
CA ILE A 108 -5.61 -8.45 2.20
C ILE A 108 -5.46 -7.48 3.37
N HIS A 109 -5.97 -6.28 3.21
CA HIS A 109 -5.96 -5.26 4.27
C HIS A 109 -7.36 -4.83 4.68
N ASP A 110 -7.46 -4.21 5.85
CA ASP A 110 -8.60 -3.44 6.29
C ASP A 110 -8.58 -2.02 5.67
N GLY A 111 -9.76 -1.43 5.47
CA GLY A 111 -9.93 -0.11 4.88
C GLY A 111 -10.41 -0.13 3.44
N SER A 112 -10.39 1.03 2.80
CA SER A 112 -10.83 1.19 1.41
C SER A 112 -9.71 0.88 0.41
N TYR A 113 -8.54 1.50 0.62
CA TYR A 113 -7.35 1.33 -0.21
C TYR A 113 -6.10 1.19 0.66
N SER A 114 -5.20 0.36 0.21
CA SER A 114 -3.85 0.18 0.73
C SER A 114 -2.82 0.58 -0.32
N GLY A 115 -1.56 0.55 0.05
CA GLY A 115 -0.52 0.79 -0.94
C GLY A 115 0.88 0.55 -0.45
N VAL A 116 1.79 0.68 -1.38
CA VAL A 116 3.22 0.43 -1.21
C VAL A 116 4.01 1.57 -1.85
N TYR A 117 4.97 2.12 -1.13
CA TYR A 117 5.99 3.00 -1.65
C TYR A 117 7.35 2.30 -1.63
N TYR A 118 7.95 2.10 -2.79
CA TYR A 118 9.23 1.42 -2.95
C TYR A 118 10.38 2.36 -2.62
N ILE A 119 10.93 2.26 -1.40
CA ILE A 119 12.07 3.05 -0.92
C ILE A 119 13.38 2.52 -1.50
N GLU A 120 13.56 1.20 -1.47
CA GLU A 120 14.68 0.48 -2.09
C GLU A 120 14.13 -0.67 -2.90
N LEU A 121 14.44 -0.69 -4.18
CA LEU A 121 14.02 -1.75 -5.10
C LEU A 121 15.10 -2.05 -6.12
N ASP A 122 15.72 -3.23 -6.03
CA ASP A 122 16.65 -3.72 -7.03
C ASP A 122 15.88 -4.39 -8.19
N LYS A 123 16.47 -4.42 -9.38
CA LYS A 123 15.85 -5.04 -10.58
C LYS A 123 15.48 -6.53 -10.40
N LYS A 124 16.16 -7.22 -9.49
CA LYS A 124 15.90 -8.64 -9.15
C LYS A 124 14.99 -8.83 -7.94
N SER A 125 14.59 -7.75 -7.29
CA SER A 125 13.63 -7.82 -6.18
C SER A 125 12.20 -7.95 -6.72
N PRO A 126 11.35 -8.77 -6.08
CA PRO A 126 9.97 -8.90 -6.50
C PRO A 126 9.21 -7.60 -6.20
N THR A 127 8.33 -7.23 -7.12
CA THR A 127 7.32 -6.19 -6.89
C THR A 127 6.08 -6.80 -6.22
N THR A 128 5.07 -6.00 -5.94
CA THR A 128 3.81 -6.52 -5.42
C THR A 128 3.11 -7.34 -6.49
N GLU A 129 2.76 -8.57 -6.16
CA GLU A 129 2.00 -9.49 -7.00
C GLU A 129 0.55 -9.54 -6.52
N PHE A 130 -0.39 -9.44 -7.45
CA PHE A 130 -1.83 -9.37 -7.21
C PHE A 130 -2.53 -10.59 -7.79
N LEU A 131 -3.57 -11.10 -7.14
CA LEU A 131 -4.50 -12.03 -7.76
C LEU A 131 -5.57 -11.27 -8.55
N TYR A 132 -6.00 -11.84 -9.66
CA TYR A 132 -7.21 -11.37 -10.33
C TYR A 132 -8.43 -11.62 -9.44
N ALA A 133 -9.22 -10.57 -9.18
CA ALA A 133 -10.39 -10.68 -8.31
C ALA A 133 -11.45 -11.67 -8.86
N ASP A 134 -11.52 -11.82 -10.18
CA ASP A 134 -12.42 -12.75 -10.87
C ASP A 134 -11.79 -14.09 -11.21
N ASN A 135 -10.49 -14.28 -10.94
CA ASN A 135 -9.81 -15.54 -11.18
C ASN A 135 -8.60 -15.73 -10.22
N PRO A 136 -8.82 -16.27 -9.01
CA PRO A 136 -7.76 -16.43 -8.02
C PRO A 136 -6.70 -17.48 -8.39
N LYS A 137 -6.84 -18.16 -9.52
CA LYS A 137 -5.80 -19.05 -10.06
C LYS A 137 -4.76 -18.31 -10.90
N LYS A 138 -4.97 -17.03 -11.17
CA LYS A 138 -4.07 -16.20 -11.96
C LYS A 138 -3.60 -15.00 -11.14
N SER A 139 -2.33 -14.68 -11.29
CA SER A 139 -1.72 -13.49 -10.70
C SER A 139 -1.12 -12.59 -11.77
N PHE A 140 -0.85 -11.36 -11.40
CA PHE A 140 -0.16 -10.39 -12.22
C PHE A 140 0.68 -9.45 -11.36
N THR A 141 1.66 -8.83 -11.95
CA THR A 141 2.42 -7.70 -11.38
C THR A 141 2.22 -6.47 -12.25
N ILE A 142 2.44 -5.30 -11.67
CA ILE A 142 2.52 -4.06 -12.42
C ILE A 142 3.98 -3.63 -12.53
N GLU A 143 4.32 -2.95 -13.60
CA GLU A 143 5.66 -2.41 -13.77
C GLU A 143 5.88 -1.24 -12.81
N VAL A 144 6.88 -1.37 -11.96
CA VAL A 144 7.28 -0.35 -10.98
C VAL A 144 8.78 -0.26 -10.83
N GLU A 145 9.24 0.89 -10.38
CA GLU A 145 10.63 1.18 -10.09
C GLU A 145 10.79 1.70 -8.66
N GLU A 146 12.02 1.74 -8.18
CA GLU A 146 12.35 2.47 -6.97
C GLU A 146 11.85 3.92 -7.05
N GLY A 147 11.18 4.37 -6.01
CA GLY A 147 10.55 5.67 -5.94
C GLY A 147 9.08 5.70 -6.39
N ASP A 148 8.52 4.59 -6.85
CA ASP A 148 7.10 4.51 -7.15
C ASP A 148 6.25 4.26 -5.92
N MET A 149 5.06 4.86 -5.92
CA MET A 149 3.95 4.56 -5.04
C MET A 149 2.87 3.82 -5.83
N VAL A 150 2.37 2.75 -5.27
CA VAL A 150 1.25 1.96 -5.81
C VAL A 150 0.11 2.02 -4.82
N PHE A 151 -1.10 2.24 -5.31
CA PHE A 151 -2.32 2.40 -4.53
C PHE A 151 -3.40 1.48 -5.09
N PHE A 152 -3.96 0.60 -4.27
CA PHE A 152 -4.87 -0.46 -4.70
C PHE A 152 -5.95 -0.75 -3.66
N PRO A 153 -7.12 -1.29 -4.08
CA PRO A 153 -8.19 -1.65 -3.16
C PRO A 153 -7.75 -2.67 -2.11
N CYS A 154 -8.11 -2.46 -0.86
CA CYS A 154 -7.71 -3.33 0.26
C CYS A 154 -8.14 -4.79 0.10
N TYR A 155 -9.25 -5.06 -0.59
CA TYR A 155 -9.78 -6.41 -0.81
C TYR A 155 -9.02 -7.22 -1.87
N ILE A 156 -8.13 -6.59 -2.66
CA ILE A 156 -7.33 -7.31 -3.65
C ILE A 156 -6.25 -8.10 -2.93
N MET A 157 -6.30 -9.43 -3.06
CA MET A 157 -5.29 -10.31 -2.50
C MET A 157 -3.95 -10.10 -3.20
N HIS A 158 -2.91 -9.88 -2.41
CA HIS A 158 -1.58 -9.57 -2.90
C HIS A 158 -0.49 -10.12 -1.99
N ARG A 159 0.73 -10.15 -2.51
CA ARG A 159 1.91 -10.60 -1.77
C ARG A 159 3.19 -9.87 -2.21
N SER A 160 4.25 -10.02 -1.42
CA SER A 160 5.63 -9.89 -1.89
C SER A 160 6.22 -11.29 -2.02
N ALA A 161 6.43 -11.76 -3.23
CA ALA A 161 7.10 -13.04 -3.47
C ALA A 161 8.52 -13.03 -2.86
N THR A 162 9.16 -14.19 -2.79
CA THR A 162 10.50 -14.35 -2.21
C THR A 162 11.54 -13.45 -2.88
N ASN A 163 12.23 -12.63 -2.09
CA ASN A 163 13.28 -11.74 -2.60
C ASN A 163 14.52 -12.55 -2.99
N GLN A 164 14.75 -12.69 -4.28
CA GLN A 164 15.92 -13.39 -4.83
C GLN A 164 17.16 -12.50 -4.93
N SER A 165 17.00 -11.18 -4.77
CA SER A 165 18.11 -10.23 -4.79
C SER A 165 18.99 -10.39 -3.55
N LYS A 166 20.29 -10.18 -3.72
CA LYS A 166 21.23 -10.01 -2.59
C LYS A 166 21.09 -8.63 -1.95
N LYS A 167 20.43 -7.69 -2.63
CA LYS A 167 20.16 -6.36 -2.11
C LYS A 167 18.85 -6.37 -1.33
N ARG A 168 18.82 -5.58 -0.28
CA ARG A 168 17.61 -5.35 0.51
C ARG A 168 16.55 -4.65 -0.35
N LYS A 169 15.32 -5.07 -0.20
CA LYS A 169 14.12 -4.35 -0.63
C LYS A 169 13.52 -3.66 0.60
N SER A 170 13.19 -2.39 0.48
CA SER A 170 12.53 -1.63 1.57
C SER A 170 11.30 -0.92 1.03
N ILE A 171 10.20 -1.04 1.75
CA ILE A 171 8.94 -0.40 1.40
C ILE A 171 8.34 0.34 2.60
N ILE A 172 7.51 1.34 2.32
CA ILE A 172 6.54 1.89 3.26
C ILE A 172 5.16 1.45 2.77
N SER A 173 4.33 0.93 3.68
CA SER A 173 2.97 0.52 3.40
C SER A 173 1.98 1.27 4.30
N TRP A 174 0.73 1.35 3.86
CA TRP A 174 -0.34 2.08 4.57
C TRP A 174 -1.70 1.49 4.31
N ASN A 175 -2.66 1.80 5.21
CA ASN A 175 -4.08 1.58 5.01
C ASN A 175 -4.83 2.91 5.12
N THR A 176 -5.82 3.08 4.25
CA THR A 176 -6.61 4.32 4.17
C THR A 176 -8.09 4.06 4.02
N ASP A 177 -8.88 5.06 4.45
CA ASP A 177 -10.29 5.17 4.10
C ASP A 177 -10.59 6.43 3.32
N PHE A 178 -11.57 6.35 2.46
CA PHE A 178 -12.11 7.52 1.78
C PHE A 178 -13.20 8.18 2.59
N ASN A 179 -13.14 9.51 2.61
CA ASN A 179 -14.21 10.33 3.14
C ASN A 179 -14.75 11.21 2.01
N ASN A 180 -16.06 11.38 1.99
CA ASN A 180 -16.76 12.32 1.12
C ASN A 180 -16.45 12.18 -0.39
N ILE A 181 -17.47 11.93 -1.17
CA ILE A 181 -17.41 11.95 -2.63
C ILE A 181 -17.39 13.41 -3.11
N GLN A 182 -16.65 13.72 -4.16
CA GLN A 182 -16.62 15.04 -4.77
C GLN A 182 -18.04 15.41 -5.28
N LYS A 183 -18.45 16.66 -5.06
CA LYS A 183 -19.80 17.14 -5.37
C LYS A 183 -20.21 16.89 -6.82
N GLN A 184 -19.31 17.08 -7.77
CA GLN A 184 -19.55 16.83 -9.20
C GLN A 184 -20.03 15.42 -9.51
N TYR A 185 -19.61 14.41 -8.74
CA TYR A 185 -20.07 13.02 -8.91
C TYR A 185 -21.43 12.79 -8.24
N LEU A 186 -21.79 13.60 -7.25
CA LEU A 186 -23.11 13.54 -6.60
C LEU A 186 -24.19 14.16 -7.49
N ASP A 187 -23.86 15.25 -8.18
CA ASP A 187 -24.80 15.99 -9.03
C ASP A 187 -25.17 15.20 -10.31
N ASN A 188 -24.30 14.31 -10.75
CA ASN A 188 -24.52 13.43 -11.91
C ASN A 188 -25.22 12.09 -11.58
N ARG A 189 -25.69 11.88 -10.35
CA ARG A 189 -26.47 10.69 -10.03
C ARG A 189 -27.79 10.73 -10.78
N PRO A 190 -28.22 9.62 -11.44
CA PRO A 190 -29.57 9.52 -11.94
C PRO A 190 -30.52 9.77 -10.75
N LYS A 191 -31.48 10.66 -10.93
CA LYS A 191 -32.56 10.86 -9.95
C LYS A 191 -33.22 9.49 -9.78
N ILE A 192 -33.03 8.85 -8.64
CA ILE A 192 -33.75 7.65 -8.30
C ILE A 192 -35.20 8.14 -8.07
N ASP A 193 -36.07 7.95 -9.05
CA ASP A 193 -37.47 8.11 -8.82
C ASP A 193 -37.86 7.23 -7.66
N ARG A 194 -38.12 7.87 -6.51
CA ARG A 194 -38.69 7.17 -5.38
C ARG A 194 -39.95 6.53 -5.90
N LEU A 195 -39.92 5.21 -6.05
CA LEU A 195 -41.12 4.43 -6.33
C LEU A 195 -42.20 4.95 -5.39
N LYS A 196 -43.15 5.69 -5.96
CA LYS A 196 -44.37 6.06 -5.21
C LYS A 196 -45.00 4.76 -4.79
N LYS A 197 -45.09 4.56 -3.48
CA LYS A 197 -45.86 3.48 -2.89
C LYS A 197 -47.33 3.66 -3.23
#